data_cd41a8f072ea1c7f9435c8e889b125c0
#
_entry.id   cd41a8f072ea1c7f9435c8e889b125c0
#
_cell.length_a   1.000
_cell.length_b   1.000
_cell.length_c   1.000
_cell.angle_alpha   90.00
_cell.angle_beta   90.00
_cell.angle_gamma   90.00
#
_symmetry.space_group_name_H-M   'P 1'
#
loop_
_entity.id
_entity.type
_entity.pdbx_description
1 polymer ?
#
loop_
_entity_poly.entity_id
_entity_poly.type
_entity_poly.pdbx_seq_one_letter_code
_entity_poly.pdbx_strand_id
1 'polypeptide(L)'
;MTALGVPNTVRGSFAGTAQVFQEMLQSQIFLIIAAIVTVYIVLGVLYESYIHPLTILSTLPSAGVGAILALELFDTPFSLIALIGVMLLIGLVKKNAIMMVDFALTAERQGNLTPREAIFQACLLRFRPIMMTTLAAIFGAVPLVLGSGDGAELRQPLGITIVGGLVMSQLLTLYTTPVIYLYFDRLRLWYKNRGSSSASKLATGTTGH
;
A
#
# COMPACT_ATOMS: atom_id res chain seq x y z
N MET A 1 -16.99 -34.47 11.48
CA MET A 1 -16.84 -35.64 10.59
C MET A 1 -16.67 -36.95 11.35
N THR A 2 -16.18 -36.92 12.56
CA THR A 2 -16.07 -38.11 13.45
C THR A 2 -17.40 -38.74 13.84
N ALA A 3 -18.51 -38.01 13.77
CA ALA A 3 -19.86 -38.51 14.13
C ALA A 3 -20.53 -39.38 13.04
N LEU A 4 -19.98 -39.45 11.83
CA LEU A 4 -20.54 -40.18 10.68
C LEU A 4 -19.75 -41.44 10.29
N GLY A 5 -18.72 -41.86 11.08
CA GLY A 5 -17.94 -43.05 10.82
C GLY A 5 -17.19 -43.10 9.48
N VAL A 6 -16.89 -41.93 8.92
CA VAL A 6 -16.18 -41.81 7.62
C VAL A 6 -14.71 -42.14 7.83
N PRO A 7 -14.12 -43.08 7.06
CA PRO A 7 -12.69 -43.41 7.16
C PRO A 7 -11.80 -42.17 6.94
N ASN A 8 -10.70 -42.09 7.67
CA ASN A 8 -9.71 -40.96 7.57
C ASN A 8 -9.08 -40.81 6.18
N THR A 9 -9.34 -41.72 5.25
CA THR A 9 -8.90 -41.65 3.84
C THR A 9 -9.80 -40.77 2.97
N VAL A 10 -11.01 -40.42 3.43
CA VAL A 10 -11.94 -39.56 2.69
C VAL A 10 -11.65 -38.12 3.02
N ARG A 11 -11.04 -37.43 2.09
CA ARG A 11 -10.82 -35.96 2.18
C ARG A 11 -12.09 -35.27 1.66
N GLY A 12 -12.75 -34.50 2.53
CA GLY A 12 -13.79 -33.59 2.07
C GLY A 12 -13.16 -32.47 1.23
N SER A 13 -13.60 -32.35 -0.01
CA SER A 13 -13.25 -31.20 -0.86
C SER A 13 -14.51 -30.38 -1.15
N PHE A 14 -14.34 -29.08 -1.26
CA PHE A 14 -15.41 -28.21 -1.72
C PHE A 14 -15.65 -28.48 -3.22
N ALA A 15 -16.90 -28.58 -3.63
CA ALA A 15 -17.29 -28.75 -5.02
C ALA A 15 -18.06 -27.50 -5.53
N GLY A 16 -18.01 -27.25 -6.82
CA GLY A 16 -18.72 -26.14 -7.44
C GLY A 16 -18.13 -24.76 -7.13
N THR A 17 -18.99 -23.79 -6.82
CA THR A 17 -18.59 -22.39 -6.60
C THR A 17 -17.60 -22.19 -5.44
N ALA A 18 -17.67 -23.04 -4.41
CA ALA A 18 -16.75 -22.94 -3.27
C ALA A 18 -15.32 -23.38 -3.62
N GLN A 19 -15.16 -24.35 -4.51
CA GLN A 19 -13.84 -24.74 -5.00
C GLN A 19 -13.22 -23.63 -5.86
N VAL A 20 -14.00 -23.09 -6.80
CA VAL A 20 -13.57 -21.95 -7.64
C VAL A 20 -13.16 -20.76 -6.78
N PHE A 21 -13.90 -20.47 -5.71
CA PHE A 21 -13.57 -19.39 -4.78
C PHE A 21 -12.23 -19.61 -4.08
N GLN A 22 -11.95 -20.83 -3.62
CA GLN A 22 -10.66 -21.15 -2.98
C GLN A 22 -9.47 -21.05 -3.96
N GLU A 23 -9.62 -21.57 -5.16
CA GLU A 23 -8.59 -21.51 -6.20
C GLU A 23 -8.31 -20.05 -6.60
N MET A 24 -9.36 -19.22 -6.70
CA MET A 24 -9.21 -17.78 -6.95
C MET A 24 -8.50 -17.05 -5.81
N LEU A 25 -8.83 -17.34 -4.54
CA LEU A 25 -8.15 -16.71 -3.40
C LEU A 25 -6.65 -17.03 -3.38
N GLN A 26 -6.26 -18.28 -3.67
CA GLN A 26 -4.86 -18.66 -3.74
C GLN A 26 -4.12 -17.93 -4.88
N SER A 27 -4.72 -17.90 -6.06
CA SER A 27 -4.17 -17.18 -7.20
C SER A 27 -4.06 -15.68 -6.93
N GLN A 28 -5.02 -15.11 -6.21
CA GLN A 28 -5.04 -13.69 -5.89
C GLN A 28 -3.91 -13.28 -4.93
N ILE A 29 -3.61 -14.10 -3.92
CA ILE A 29 -2.48 -13.85 -3.01
C ILE A 29 -1.17 -13.82 -3.81
N PHE A 30 -0.99 -14.76 -4.72
CA PHE A 30 0.18 -14.79 -5.59
C PHE A 30 0.28 -13.54 -6.46
N LEU A 31 -0.83 -13.10 -7.05
CA LEU A 31 -0.89 -11.87 -7.86
C LEU A 31 -0.56 -10.61 -7.05
N ILE A 32 -1.06 -10.51 -5.82
CA ILE A 32 -0.76 -9.40 -4.91
C ILE A 32 0.74 -9.36 -4.60
N ILE A 33 1.33 -10.49 -4.25
CA ILE A 33 2.77 -10.59 -3.97
C ILE A 33 3.57 -10.23 -5.22
N ALA A 34 3.23 -10.77 -6.38
CA ALA A 34 3.89 -10.46 -7.64
C ALA A 34 3.79 -8.96 -7.99
N ALA A 35 2.63 -8.34 -7.78
CA ALA A 35 2.44 -6.90 -7.98
C ALA A 35 3.30 -6.07 -7.03
N ILE A 36 3.39 -6.43 -5.75
CA ILE A 36 4.21 -5.74 -4.76
C ILE A 36 5.70 -5.85 -5.12
N VAL A 37 6.17 -7.05 -5.48
CA VAL A 37 7.56 -7.29 -5.87
C VAL A 37 7.91 -6.49 -7.13
N THR A 38 7.04 -6.52 -8.15
CA THR A 38 7.23 -5.76 -9.38
C THR A 38 7.34 -4.26 -9.10
N VAL A 39 6.44 -3.72 -8.30
CA VAL A 39 6.47 -2.30 -7.92
C VAL A 39 7.73 -1.97 -7.13
N TYR A 40 8.15 -2.84 -6.21
CA TYR A 40 9.39 -2.65 -5.46
C TYR A 40 10.62 -2.56 -6.38
N ILE A 41 10.72 -3.47 -7.35
CA ILE A 41 11.82 -3.49 -8.33
C ILE A 41 11.81 -2.21 -9.18
N VAL A 42 10.65 -1.86 -9.75
CA VAL A 42 10.51 -0.66 -10.60
C VAL A 42 10.86 0.61 -9.83
N LEU A 43 10.35 0.76 -8.62
CA LEU A 43 10.66 1.92 -7.77
C LEU A 43 12.13 1.92 -7.31
N GLY A 44 12.70 0.74 -7.01
CA GLY A 44 14.11 0.62 -6.65
C GLY A 44 15.04 1.08 -7.77
N VAL A 45 14.74 0.70 -9.01
CA VAL A 45 15.48 1.14 -10.21
C VAL A 45 15.28 2.63 -10.45
N LEU A 46 14.03 3.12 -10.33
CA LEU A 46 13.70 4.53 -10.59
C LEU A 46 14.37 5.51 -9.62
N TYR A 47 14.39 5.16 -8.33
CA TYR A 47 14.93 6.03 -7.28
C TYR A 47 16.38 5.74 -6.89
N GLU A 48 16.99 4.70 -7.50
CA GLU A 48 18.35 4.25 -7.16
C GLU A 48 18.55 4.07 -5.63
N SER A 49 17.51 3.61 -4.94
CA SER A 49 17.47 3.48 -3.49
C SER A 49 16.56 2.34 -3.07
N TYR A 50 16.96 1.59 -2.05
CA TYR A 50 16.16 0.50 -1.47
C TYR A 50 15.16 0.97 -0.41
N ILE A 51 15.35 2.17 0.14
CA ILE A 51 14.58 2.69 1.28
C ILE A 51 13.29 3.37 0.81
N HIS A 52 13.35 4.16 -0.27
CA HIS A 52 12.19 4.89 -0.76
C HIS A 52 11.05 4.00 -1.27
N PRO A 53 11.32 2.90 -2.01
CA PRO A 53 10.27 1.92 -2.34
C PRO A 53 9.58 1.34 -1.10
N LEU A 54 10.35 1.06 -0.05
CA LEU A 54 9.80 0.52 1.19
C LEU A 54 8.87 1.52 1.90
N THR A 55 9.22 2.81 1.88
CA THR A 55 8.35 3.88 2.38
C THR A 55 7.02 3.92 1.65
N ILE A 56 7.04 3.82 0.32
CA ILE A 56 5.84 3.82 -0.50
C ILE A 56 4.99 2.56 -0.26
N LEU A 57 5.62 1.40 -0.17
CA LEU A 57 4.91 0.13 0.06
C LEU A 57 4.30 0.05 1.46
N SER A 58 4.89 0.71 2.46
CA SER A 58 4.35 0.74 3.83
C SER A 58 2.98 1.43 3.94
N THR A 59 2.56 2.19 2.93
CA THR A 59 1.23 2.81 2.88
C THR A 59 0.13 1.85 2.41
N LEU A 60 0.49 0.69 1.83
CA LEU A 60 -0.48 -0.27 1.29
C LEU A 60 -1.38 -0.93 2.34
N PRO A 61 -0.87 -1.37 3.51
CA PRO A 61 -1.70 -1.99 4.54
C PRO A 61 -2.85 -1.08 4.99
N SER A 62 -2.62 0.24 5.01
CA SER A 62 -3.64 1.21 5.42
C SER A 62 -4.85 1.23 4.47
N ALA A 63 -4.61 1.07 3.18
CA ALA A 63 -5.66 0.98 2.16
C ALA A 63 -6.48 -0.30 2.30
N GLY A 64 -5.81 -1.44 2.54
CA GLY A 64 -6.46 -2.72 2.78
C GLY A 64 -7.38 -2.70 4.01
N VAL A 65 -6.88 -2.17 5.12
CA VAL A 65 -7.67 -2.01 6.35
C VAL A 65 -8.88 -1.10 6.10
N GLY A 66 -8.69 0.02 5.38
CA GLY A 66 -9.79 0.91 5.04
C GLY A 66 -10.87 0.26 4.18
N ALA A 67 -10.48 -0.57 3.22
CA ALA A 67 -11.41 -1.32 2.37
C ALA A 67 -12.23 -2.33 3.18
N ILE A 68 -11.58 -3.09 4.07
CA ILE A 68 -12.26 -4.09 4.92
C ILE A 68 -13.22 -3.41 5.89
N LEU A 69 -12.80 -2.32 6.54
CA LEU A 69 -13.67 -1.55 7.44
C LEU A 69 -14.89 -0.98 6.71
N ALA A 70 -14.73 -0.51 5.48
CA ALA A 70 -15.87 -0.02 4.70
C ALA A 70 -16.86 -1.15 4.36
N LEU A 71 -16.37 -2.33 3.96
CA LEU A 71 -17.23 -3.48 3.67
C LEU A 71 -18.01 -3.91 4.92
N GLU A 72 -17.36 -3.93 6.09
CA GLU A 72 -18.00 -4.26 7.36
C GLU A 72 -19.05 -3.22 7.77
N LEU A 73 -18.75 -1.92 7.58
CA LEU A 73 -19.69 -0.83 7.91
C LEU A 73 -20.96 -0.86 7.05
N PHE A 74 -20.86 -1.33 5.81
CA PHE A 74 -21.99 -1.44 4.88
C PHE A 74 -22.61 -2.85 4.83
N ASP A 75 -22.27 -3.71 5.80
CA ASP A 75 -22.76 -5.12 5.86
C ASP A 75 -22.62 -5.89 4.52
N THR A 76 -21.55 -5.58 3.78
CA THR A 76 -21.32 -6.17 2.46
C THR A 76 -20.36 -7.34 2.59
N PRO A 77 -20.71 -8.55 2.12
CA PRO A 77 -19.82 -9.71 2.24
C PRO A 77 -18.55 -9.51 1.41
N PHE A 78 -17.43 -9.99 1.94
CA PHE A 78 -16.15 -10.00 1.23
C PHE A 78 -16.23 -10.97 0.04
N SER A 79 -16.55 -10.45 -1.12
CA SER A 79 -16.70 -11.19 -2.38
C SER A 79 -15.44 -11.09 -3.24
N LEU A 80 -15.37 -11.91 -4.30
CA LEU A 80 -14.30 -11.81 -5.32
C LEU A 80 -14.23 -10.42 -5.94
N ILE A 81 -15.37 -9.76 -6.09
CA ILE A 81 -15.44 -8.42 -6.66
C ILE A 81 -14.89 -7.37 -5.70
N ALA A 82 -15.15 -7.52 -4.39
CA ALA A 82 -14.50 -6.70 -3.38
C ALA A 82 -12.98 -6.87 -3.42
N LEU A 83 -12.48 -8.08 -3.66
CA LEU A 83 -11.06 -8.36 -3.80
C LEU A 83 -10.45 -7.65 -5.02
N ILE A 84 -11.15 -7.62 -6.16
CA ILE A 84 -10.75 -6.82 -7.34
C ILE A 84 -10.72 -5.33 -6.96
N GLY A 85 -11.68 -4.85 -6.17
CA GLY A 85 -11.69 -3.49 -5.63
C GLY A 85 -10.44 -3.16 -4.82
N VAL A 86 -10.00 -4.08 -3.95
CA VAL A 86 -8.75 -3.93 -3.19
C VAL A 86 -7.54 -3.84 -4.11
N MET A 87 -7.48 -4.64 -5.17
CA MET A 87 -6.38 -4.58 -6.15
C MET A 87 -6.33 -3.23 -6.89
N LEU A 88 -7.47 -2.72 -7.33
CA LEU A 88 -7.56 -1.39 -7.93
C LEU A 88 -7.16 -0.29 -6.95
N LEU A 89 -7.59 -0.41 -5.70
CA LEU A 89 -7.26 0.52 -4.62
C LEU A 89 -5.74 0.57 -4.36
N ILE A 90 -5.06 -0.57 -4.36
CA ILE A 90 -3.60 -0.64 -4.25
C ILE A 90 -2.95 0.23 -5.34
N GLY A 91 -3.41 0.15 -6.59
CA GLY A 91 -2.89 0.96 -7.68
C GLY A 91 -3.11 2.47 -7.49
N LEU A 92 -4.31 2.85 -7.05
CA LEU A 92 -4.67 4.26 -6.83
C LEU A 92 -3.89 4.88 -5.67
N VAL A 93 -3.75 4.16 -4.56
CA VAL A 93 -3.05 4.65 -3.36
C VAL A 93 -1.56 4.81 -3.60
N LYS A 94 -0.93 3.87 -4.31
CA LYS A 94 0.49 3.98 -4.68
C LYS A 94 0.80 5.26 -5.43
N LYS A 95 -0.06 5.66 -6.37
CA LYS A 95 0.12 6.89 -7.14
C LYS A 95 0.29 8.10 -6.23
N ASN A 96 -0.53 8.23 -5.20
CA ASN A 96 -0.48 9.35 -4.27
C ASN A 96 0.81 9.35 -3.43
N ALA A 97 1.19 8.18 -2.91
CA ALA A 97 2.42 8.02 -2.14
C ALA A 97 3.67 8.29 -2.98
N ILE A 98 3.73 7.74 -4.21
CA ILE A 98 4.83 7.97 -5.15
C ILE A 98 4.98 9.47 -5.44
N MET A 99 3.88 10.16 -5.77
CA MET A 99 3.89 11.59 -6.10
C MET A 99 4.42 12.45 -4.94
N MET A 100 4.10 12.09 -3.71
CA MET A 100 4.55 12.82 -2.52
C MET A 100 6.05 12.59 -2.26
N VAL A 101 6.50 11.34 -2.29
CA VAL A 101 7.90 10.98 -2.06
C VAL A 101 8.80 11.51 -3.17
N ASP A 102 8.39 11.41 -4.42
CA ASP A 102 9.13 11.92 -5.58
C ASP A 102 9.38 13.42 -5.48
N PHE A 103 8.36 14.19 -5.11
CA PHE A 103 8.50 15.61 -4.90
C PHE A 103 9.42 15.95 -3.71
N ALA A 104 9.31 15.21 -2.60
CA ALA A 104 10.19 15.40 -1.45
C ALA A 104 11.65 15.14 -1.80
N LEU A 105 11.94 14.07 -2.56
CA LEU A 105 13.30 13.76 -3.02
C LEU A 105 13.84 14.80 -4.00
N THR A 106 13.00 15.30 -4.89
CA THR A 106 13.39 16.37 -5.82
C THR A 106 13.71 17.64 -5.07
N ALA A 107 12.91 18.03 -4.08
CA ALA A 107 13.14 19.19 -3.23
C ALA A 107 14.43 19.06 -2.39
N GLU A 108 14.72 17.86 -1.87
CA GLU A 108 15.95 17.58 -1.13
C GLU A 108 17.19 17.69 -2.03
N ARG A 109 17.13 17.15 -3.25
CA ARG A 109 18.28 17.15 -4.19
C ARG A 109 18.56 18.51 -4.80
N GLN A 110 17.53 19.32 -5.09
CA GLN A 110 17.66 20.60 -5.77
C GLN A 110 17.77 21.77 -4.80
N GLY A 111 17.16 21.71 -3.63
CA GLY A 111 17.02 22.83 -2.71
C GLY A 111 17.98 22.83 -1.53
N ASN A 112 18.87 21.86 -1.36
CA ASN A 112 19.68 21.66 -0.14
C ASN A 112 18.85 21.74 1.16
N LEU A 113 17.59 21.34 1.07
CA LEU A 113 16.65 21.36 2.19
C LEU A 113 16.89 20.14 3.10
N THR A 114 16.62 20.33 4.37
CA THR A 114 16.59 19.17 5.29
C THR A 114 15.45 18.23 4.91
N PRO A 115 15.57 16.91 5.14
CA PRO A 115 14.50 15.95 4.83
C PRO A 115 13.16 16.32 5.44
N ARG A 116 13.17 16.94 6.62
CA ARG A 116 11.96 17.43 7.29
C ARG A 116 11.30 18.60 6.55
N GLU A 117 12.07 19.55 6.07
CA GLU A 117 11.57 20.69 5.30
C GLU A 117 11.10 20.24 3.92
N ALA A 118 11.84 19.34 3.27
CA ALA A 118 11.49 18.79 1.96
C ALA A 118 10.14 18.07 2.00
N ILE A 119 9.91 17.20 2.98
CA ILE A 119 8.63 16.47 3.10
C ILE A 119 7.49 17.41 3.49
N PHE A 120 7.73 18.41 4.32
CA PHE A 120 6.72 19.40 4.69
C PHE A 120 6.28 20.22 3.47
N GLN A 121 7.21 20.69 2.66
CA GLN A 121 6.89 21.36 1.40
C GLN A 121 6.20 20.44 0.40
N ALA A 122 6.60 19.17 0.32
CA ALA A 122 5.94 18.18 -0.50
C ALA A 122 4.47 18.01 -0.09
N CYS A 123 4.20 17.92 1.21
CA CYS A 123 2.84 17.82 1.72
C CYS A 123 1.98 19.03 1.35
N LEU A 124 2.52 20.25 1.51
CA LEU A 124 1.77 21.47 1.22
C LEU A 124 1.47 21.63 -0.28
N LEU A 125 2.49 21.47 -1.12
CA LEU A 125 2.36 21.70 -2.56
C LEU A 125 1.62 20.57 -3.29
N ARG A 126 1.74 19.34 -2.81
CA ARG A 126 1.08 18.17 -3.41
C ARG A 126 -0.28 17.85 -2.81
N PHE A 127 -0.67 18.49 -1.71
CA PHE A 127 -1.97 18.28 -1.10
C PHE A 127 -3.13 18.51 -2.08
N ARG A 128 -3.13 19.66 -2.78
CA ARG A 128 -4.19 20.02 -3.73
C ARG A 128 -4.31 19.02 -4.89
N PRO A 129 -3.25 18.67 -5.65
CA PRO A 129 -3.32 17.67 -6.71
C PRO A 129 -3.78 16.28 -6.21
N ILE A 130 -3.30 15.84 -5.06
CA ILE A 130 -3.67 14.56 -4.47
C ILE A 130 -5.16 14.56 -4.10
N MET A 131 -5.65 15.62 -3.45
CA MET A 131 -7.06 15.74 -3.11
C MET A 131 -7.95 15.79 -4.35
N MET A 132 -7.57 16.50 -5.39
CA MET A 132 -8.34 16.54 -6.66
C MET A 132 -8.48 15.14 -7.28
N THR A 133 -7.38 14.39 -7.38
CA THR A 133 -7.42 13.05 -7.99
C THR A 133 -8.18 12.04 -7.13
N THR A 134 -8.06 12.13 -5.81
CA THR A 134 -8.78 11.24 -4.88
C THR A 134 -10.28 11.54 -4.89
N LEU A 135 -10.67 12.81 -4.83
CA LEU A 135 -12.08 13.20 -4.93
C LEU A 135 -12.69 12.80 -6.29
N ALA A 136 -11.97 13.01 -7.38
CA ALA A 136 -12.41 12.57 -8.71
C ALA A 136 -12.63 11.05 -8.75
N ALA A 137 -11.76 10.26 -8.15
CA ALA A 137 -11.90 8.80 -8.07
C ALA A 137 -13.09 8.39 -7.18
N ILE A 138 -13.29 9.07 -6.04
CA ILE A 138 -14.42 8.83 -5.13
C ILE A 138 -15.73 9.14 -5.87
N PHE A 139 -15.87 10.32 -6.47
CA PHE A 139 -17.08 10.69 -7.22
C PHE A 139 -17.32 9.79 -8.43
N GLY A 140 -16.25 9.31 -9.09
CA GLY A 140 -16.35 8.32 -10.16
C GLY A 140 -16.85 6.95 -9.69
N ALA A 141 -16.58 6.58 -8.42
CA ALA A 141 -17.03 5.33 -7.84
C ALA A 141 -18.42 5.42 -7.18
N VAL A 142 -18.92 6.63 -6.84
CA VAL A 142 -20.26 6.84 -6.24
C VAL A 142 -21.39 6.17 -7.05
N PRO A 143 -21.45 6.29 -8.38
CA PRO A 143 -22.51 5.61 -9.14
C PRO A 143 -22.48 4.09 -9.03
N LEU A 144 -21.31 3.48 -8.75
CA LEU A 144 -21.22 2.03 -8.48
C LEU A 144 -21.84 1.68 -7.13
N VAL A 145 -21.69 2.54 -6.12
CA VAL A 145 -22.28 2.35 -4.78
C VAL A 145 -23.79 2.52 -4.82
N LEU A 146 -24.27 3.55 -5.53
CA LEU A 146 -25.69 3.89 -5.61
C LEU A 146 -26.46 3.09 -6.68
N GLY A 147 -25.77 2.31 -7.49
CA GLY A 147 -26.37 1.53 -8.57
C GLY A 147 -27.45 0.58 -8.04
N SER A 148 -28.67 0.75 -8.52
CA SER A 148 -29.81 -0.13 -8.26
C SER A 148 -30.19 -0.88 -9.54
N GLY A 149 -30.79 -2.07 -9.40
CA GLY A 149 -31.22 -2.90 -10.53
C GLY A 149 -30.36 -4.15 -10.74
N ASP A 150 -30.57 -4.83 -11.86
CA ASP A 150 -29.89 -6.08 -12.19
C ASP A 150 -28.37 -5.92 -12.22
N GLY A 151 -27.66 -6.74 -11.47
CA GLY A 151 -26.21 -6.69 -11.33
C GLY A 151 -25.67 -5.67 -10.31
N ALA A 152 -26.53 -5.02 -9.53
CA ALA A 152 -26.12 -4.13 -8.44
C ALA A 152 -25.29 -4.89 -7.39
N GLU A 153 -25.69 -6.13 -7.09
CA GLU A 153 -24.98 -7.02 -6.13
C GLU A 153 -23.50 -7.24 -6.47
N LEU A 154 -23.14 -7.13 -7.75
CA LEU A 154 -21.77 -7.26 -8.20
C LEU A 154 -21.00 -5.93 -8.17
N ARG A 155 -21.69 -4.83 -8.44
CA ARG A 155 -21.06 -3.50 -8.54
C ARG A 155 -20.92 -2.78 -7.19
N GLN A 156 -21.89 -2.97 -6.29
CA GLN A 156 -21.87 -2.33 -4.97
C GLN A 156 -20.65 -2.69 -4.14
N PRO A 157 -20.25 -3.98 -3.96
CA PRO A 157 -19.05 -4.33 -3.20
C PRO A 157 -17.79 -3.66 -3.76
N LEU A 158 -17.67 -3.56 -5.09
CA LEU A 158 -16.57 -2.89 -5.76
C LEU A 158 -16.53 -1.39 -5.43
N GLY A 159 -17.68 -0.71 -5.57
CA GLY A 159 -17.82 0.72 -5.29
C GLY A 159 -17.52 1.03 -3.83
N ILE A 160 -18.09 0.28 -2.89
CA ILE A 160 -17.89 0.44 -1.44
C ILE A 160 -16.42 0.26 -1.07
N THR A 161 -15.78 -0.77 -1.60
CA THR A 161 -14.35 -1.06 -1.37
C THR A 161 -13.47 0.11 -1.84
N ILE A 162 -13.74 0.63 -3.03
CA ILE A 162 -12.97 1.74 -3.61
C ILE A 162 -13.19 3.03 -2.80
N VAL A 163 -14.44 3.42 -2.57
CA VAL A 163 -14.76 4.68 -1.86
C VAL A 163 -14.24 4.64 -0.42
N GLY A 164 -14.57 3.59 0.32
CA GLY A 164 -14.16 3.47 1.72
C GLY A 164 -12.65 3.34 1.86
N GLY A 165 -12.03 2.53 1.00
CA GLY A 165 -10.58 2.37 0.97
C GLY A 165 -9.85 3.67 0.59
N LEU A 166 -10.36 4.45 -0.36
CA LEU A 166 -9.76 5.75 -0.72
C LEU A 166 -9.89 6.78 0.41
N VAL A 167 -11.04 6.88 1.07
CA VAL A 167 -11.23 7.82 2.18
C VAL A 167 -10.28 7.51 3.32
N MET A 168 -10.27 6.26 3.79
CA MET A 168 -9.37 5.85 4.88
C MET A 168 -7.90 5.92 4.49
N SER A 169 -7.57 5.46 3.29
CA SER A 169 -6.20 5.53 2.79
C SER A 169 -5.72 6.96 2.63
N GLN A 170 -6.58 7.89 2.19
CA GLN A 170 -6.22 9.30 2.05
C GLN A 170 -5.86 9.91 3.40
N LEU A 171 -6.68 9.68 4.43
CA LEU A 171 -6.43 10.16 5.78
C LEU A 171 -5.13 9.58 6.36
N LEU A 172 -4.97 8.26 6.25
CA LEU A 172 -3.79 7.58 6.77
C LEU A 172 -2.53 7.92 5.96
N THR A 173 -2.59 7.99 4.63
CA THR A 173 -1.44 8.28 3.79
C THR A 173 -0.91 9.68 4.03
N LEU A 174 -1.77 10.69 4.17
CA LEU A 174 -1.36 12.06 4.49
C LEU A 174 -0.60 12.15 5.82
N TYR A 175 -0.94 11.30 6.79
CA TYR A 175 -0.26 11.26 8.08
C TYR A 175 0.94 10.30 8.08
N THR A 176 0.76 9.11 7.55
CA THR A 176 1.75 8.02 7.63
C THR A 176 2.94 8.26 6.72
N THR A 177 2.74 8.76 5.51
CA THR A 177 3.83 8.96 4.55
C THR A 177 4.91 9.91 5.06
N PRO A 178 4.61 11.12 5.60
CA PRO A 178 5.62 12.00 6.18
C PRO A 178 6.35 11.38 7.37
N VAL A 179 5.61 10.69 8.24
CA VAL A 179 6.17 10.06 9.45
C VAL A 179 7.15 8.95 9.07
N ILE A 180 6.75 8.07 8.16
CA ILE A 180 7.58 6.94 7.72
C ILE A 180 8.80 7.45 6.94
N TYR A 181 8.64 8.48 6.09
CA TYR A 181 9.74 9.10 5.37
C TYR A 181 10.81 9.61 6.33
N LEU A 182 10.43 10.35 7.37
CA LEU A 182 11.36 10.88 8.39
C LEU A 182 11.98 9.76 9.23
N TYR A 183 11.23 8.70 9.54
CA TYR A 183 11.74 7.56 10.29
C TYR A 183 12.81 6.81 9.52
N PHE A 184 12.59 6.53 8.24
CA PHE A 184 13.55 5.86 7.38
C PHE A 184 14.78 6.74 7.10
N ASP A 185 14.63 8.05 6.95
CA ASP A 185 15.76 8.95 6.81
C ASP A 185 16.63 8.96 8.08
N ARG A 186 16.01 9.01 9.26
CA ARG A 186 16.73 8.86 10.54
C ARG A 186 17.46 7.52 10.65
N LEU A 187 16.83 6.43 10.21
CA LEU A 187 17.43 5.10 10.18
C LEU A 187 18.64 5.05 9.24
N ARG A 188 18.54 5.67 8.06
CA ARG A 188 19.61 5.79 7.08
C ARG A 188 20.81 6.55 7.65
N LEU A 189 20.57 7.67 8.32
CA LEU A 189 21.62 8.46 8.96
C LEU A 189 22.29 7.68 10.10
N TRP A 190 21.51 6.98 10.91
CA TRP A 190 22.03 6.15 11.98
C TRP A 190 22.93 5.02 11.47
N TYR A 191 22.53 4.35 10.38
CA TYR A 191 23.32 3.30 9.74
C TYR A 191 24.60 3.83 9.14
N LYS A 192 24.54 5.00 8.47
CA LYS A 192 25.72 5.68 7.90
C LYS A 192 26.72 6.10 8.97
N ASN A 193 26.26 6.62 10.10
CA ASN A 193 27.13 7.03 11.21
C ASN A 193 27.82 5.84 11.90
N ARG A 194 27.17 4.67 11.95
CA ARG A 194 27.80 3.46 12.45
C ARG A 194 28.93 2.96 11.54
N GLY A 195 28.76 3.06 10.23
CA GLY A 195 29.80 2.69 9.27
C GLY A 195 31.03 3.60 9.32
N SER A 196 30.80 4.91 9.52
CA SER A 196 31.89 5.90 9.61
C SER A 196 32.71 5.79 10.89
N SER A 197 32.10 5.42 12.01
CA SER A 197 32.79 5.21 13.29
C SER A 197 33.75 4.00 13.27
N SER A 198 33.45 3.00 12.47
CA SER A 198 34.34 1.81 12.30
C SER A 198 35.56 2.13 11.41
N ALA A 199 35.38 2.97 10.40
CA ALA A 199 36.49 3.38 9.52
C ALA A 199 37.48 4.32 10.20
N SER A 200 37.00 5.21 11.07
CA SER A 200 37.86 6.11 11.86
C SER A 200 38.73 5.34 12.90
N LYS A 201 38.19 4.30 13.49
CA LYS A 201 38.95 3.47 14.46
C LYS A 201 40.03 2.63 13.80
N LEU A 202 39.90 2.26 12.54
CA LEU A 202 40.92 1.54 11.77
C LEU A 202 42.05 2.48 11.30
N ALA A 203 41.74 3.75 11.01
CA ALA A 203 42.74 4.72 10.58
C ALA A 203 43.64 5.23 11.71
N THR A 204 43.15 5.25 12.95
CA THR A 204 43.95 5.67 14.12
C THR A 204 44.80 4.54 14.73
N GLY A 205 44.57 3.28 14.31
CA GLY A 205 45.35 2.13 14.82
C GLY A 205 46.65 1.85 14.07
N THR A 206 46.96 2.55 12.96
CA THR A 206 48.16 2.27 12.12
C THR A 206 49.29 3.29 12.26
N THR A 207 49.19 4.28 13.16
CA THR A 207 50.29 5.26 13.38
C THR A 207 50.98 5.12 14.73
N GLY A 208 51.06 3.91 15.26
CA GLY A 208 51.76 3.64 16.50
C GLY A 208 52.83 2.52 16.33
N HIS A 209 53.88 2.83 15.56
CA HIS A 209 55.21 2.18 15.68
C HIS A 209 56.26 3.09 15.05
#